data_ff7e1de54ba1a082c3626cf215843e2d
#
_entry.id   ff7e1de54ba1a082c3626cf215843e2d
#
_cell.length_a   1.000
_cell.length_b   1.000
_cell.length_c   1.000
_cell.angle_alpha   90.00
_cell.angle_beta   90.00
_cell.angle_gamma   90.00
#
_symmetry.space_group_name_H-M   'P 1'
#
loop_
_entity.id
_entity.type
_entity.pdbx_description
1 polymer ?
#
loop_
_entity_poly.entity_id
_entity_poly.type
_entity_poly.pdbx_seq_one_letter_code
_entity_poly.pdbx_strand_id
1 'polypeptide(L)'
;MAAEKRAQHVLADPALSRLLASPREGREIERARQIFVNRNLRMNKIELVGFDMDYTLAIYHMRRIEQLSFEMTLKKLIEDFGYPAEISKVLYDHQFVMRGLVVDKVNGNLIKMDRYGHVGRAYHGRRPLSDDRWRRLYRELRISLKAPEYAWIDTLFALPEACLYAGIIDVLESRGPLDYAKLYDHIREAIDTVHRDGSLKAELRKDIGHFIFKDPELGPALHKLRSGGKKLFLLTNSLWDFSDQVMRHLLDGVLPEYPSWRNYFDFIVTGAAKPSFFSSTAPFLEVDTGEPGNGAAGGVGPAKALGRSKIYQGGNLNAFEQMTGFAGDSVLYIGDHIYGDILKSKKTSLWRTCMVVQELEDEINYTDSRQEEISRLSEVELLRARLDDEVNHRRTQLNMLERRLEKEDLPASARSGLDDERRRLKSGLDKVRRALREAVEIADTLERDVEEGFNPFWGLLFKEGNENSRFGEQVEQYACLYTGRVSNFLHYSPAQYYRSPRDLMPHEQAGALSGKLSPLGSEGPAVAASKESP
;
A
#
# COMPACT_ATOMS: atom_id res chain seq x y z
N MET A 1 -11.26 -39.51 4.55
CA MET A 1 -10.60 -40.78 4.97
C MET A 1 -9.38 -41.13 4.10
N ALA A 2 -9.50 -41.39 2.76
CA ALA A 2 -8.30 -41.75 1.96
C ALA A 2 -7.28 -40.60 1.80
N ALA A 3 -7.72 -39.37 1.58
CA ALA A 3 -6.85 -38.21 1.48
C ALA A 3 -6.20 -37.83 2.83
N GLU A 4 -6.93 -37.97 3.89
CA GLU A 4 -6.52 -37.73 5.27
C GLU A 4 -5.42 -38.70 5.74
N LYS A 5 -5.63 -40.02 5.45
CA LYS A 5 -4.60 -41.05 5.70
C LYS A 5 -3.32 -40.80 4.86
N ARG A 6 -3.45 -40.34 3.59
CA ARG A 6 -2.30 -39.98 2.77
C ARG A 6 -1.59 -38.75 3.31
N ALA A 7 -2.32 -37.71 3.74
CA ALA A 7 -1.72 -36.52 4.35
C ALA A 7 -0.98 -36.86 5.66
N GLN A 8 -1.58 -37.67 6.53
CA GLN A 8 -0.94 -38.17 7.75
C GLN A 8 0.30 -39.02 7.46
N HIS A 9 0.26 -39.84 6.41
CA HIS A 9 1.42 -40.66 6.01
C HIS A 9 2.59 -39.76 5.50
N VAL A 10 2.27 -38.75 4.71
CA VAL A 10 3.29 -37.78 4.23
C VAL A 10 3.86 -36.95 5.38
N LEU A 11 3.03 -36.50 6.33
CA LEU A 11 3.46 -35.75 7.51
C LEU A 11 4.28 -36.59 8.49
N ALA A 12 4.04 -37.90 8.55
CA ALA A 12 4.73 -38.83 9.43
C ALA A 12 5.99 -39.47 8.82
N ASP A 13 6.34 -39.14 7.57
CA ASP A 13 7.54 -39.66 6.92
C ASP A 13 8.82 -39.08 7.58
N PRO A 14 9.64 -39.90 8.27
CA PRO A 14 10.84 -39.42 8.97
C PRO A 14 11.92 -38.89 8.01
N ALA A 15 11.95 -39.38 6.77
CA ALA A 15 12.90 -38.91 5.76
C ALA A 15 12.51 -37.52 5.28
N LEU A 16 11.21 -37.30 5.02
CA LEU A 16 10.68 -36.00 4.68
C LEU A 16 10.82 -34.99 5.83
N SER A 17 10.54 -35.43 7.06
CA SER A 17 10.73 -34.58 8.25
C SER A 17 12.19 -34.17 8.45
N ARG A 18 13.16 -35.07 8.19
CA ARG A 18 14.60 -34.72 8.22
C ARG A 18 14.98 -33.76 7.11
N LEU A 19 14.47 -33.95 5.88
CA LEU A 19 14.70 -33.04 4.77
C LEU A 19 14.12 -31.64 5.02
N LEU A 20 12.95 -31.56 5.67
CA LEU A 20 12.30 -30.29 6.03
C LEU A 20 12.95 -29.63 7.24
N ALA A 21 13.50 -30.42 8.18
CA ALA A 21 14.21 -29.94 9.35
C ALA A 21 15.69 -29.67 9.08
N SER A 22 16.24 -30.12 7.94
CA SER A 22 17.59 -29.72 7.52
C SER A 22 17.62 -28.19 7.47
N PRO A 23 18.57 -27.54 8.15
CA PRO A 23 18.77 -26.10 7.95
C PRO A 23 18.94 -25.91 6.46
N ARG A 24 17.93 -25.32 5.80
CA ARG A 24 18.21 -24.76 4.50
C ARG A 24 19.33 -23.78 4.77
N GLU A 25 20.45 -23.93 4.11
CA GLU A 25 21.50 -22.90 4.05
C GLU A 25 20.94 -21.65 3.37
N GLY A 26 19.90 -21.09 3.90
CA GLY A 26 19.18 -19.94 3.43
C GLY A 26 18.51 -19.34 4.65
N ARG A 27 19.06 -18.24 5.11
CA ARG A 27 18.52 -17.39 6.17
C ARG A 27 17.00 -17.33 6.05
N GLU A 28 16.32 -17.42 7.16
CA GLU A 28 14.94 -16.98 7.28
C GLU A 28 14.86 -15.56 6.69
N ILE A 29 14.03 -15.39 5.66
CA ILE A 29 13.91 -14.10 4.96
C ILE A 29 13.22 -13.16 5.93
N GLU A 30 13.87 -12.08 6.31
CA GLU A 30 13.28 -11.02 7.12
C GLU A 30 11.95 -10.57 6.51
N ARG A 31 10.95 -10.37 7.34
CA ARG A 31 9.59 -10.08 6.88
C ARG A 31 9.53 -8.85 5.94
N ALA A 32 10.29 -7.81 6.26
CA ALA A 32 10.42 -6.62 5.41
C ALA A 32 11.04 -6.91 4.03
N ARG A 33 11.76 -8.03 3.90
CA ARG A 33 12.42 -8.47 2.66
C ARG A 33 11.62 -9.54 1.91
N GLN A 34 10.41 -9.83 2.34
CA GLN A 34 9.56 -10.84 1.69
C GLN A 34 8.81 -10.27 0.48
N ILE A 35 8.41 -11.22 -0.38
CA ILE A 35 7.46 -10.98 -1.47
C ILE A 35 6.10 -11.51 -1.02
N PHE A 36 5.14 -10.62 -0.91
CA PHE A 36 3.77 -10.93 -0.49
C PHE A 36 2.89 -11.31 -1.68
N VAL A 37 1.93 -12.19 -1.44
CA VAL A 37 1.20 -12.87 -2.50
C VAL A 37 -0.30 -12.65 -2.36
N ASN A 38 -0.88 -11.85 -3.26
CA ASN A 38 -2.33 -11.68 -3.37
C ASN A 38 -2.94 -12.75 -4.29
N ARG A 39 -2.20 -13.19 -5.32
CA ARG A 39 -2.66 -14.20 -6.30
C ARG A 39 -1.56 -15.19 -6.63
N ASN A 40 -1.95 -16.44 -6.74
CA ASN A 40 -1.04 -17.50 -7.14
C ASN A 40 -0.25 -17.14 -8.41
N LEU A 41 1.08 -17.25 -8.34
CA LEU A 41 1.97 -17.00 -9.45
C LEU A 41 3.07 -18.07 -9.48
N ARG A 42 3.25 -18.71 -10.64
CA ARG A 42 4.30 -19.70 -10.88
C ARG A 42 5.40 -19.10 -11.73
N MET A 43 6.56 -18.80 -11.13
CA MET A 43 7.69 -18.24 -11.86
C MET A 43 8.19 -19.15 -12.99
N ASN A 44 7.99 -20.47 -12.90
CA ASN A 44 8.36 -21.37 -14.00
C ASN A 44 7.54 -21.17 -15.29
N LYS A 45 6.37 -20.50 -15.21
CA LYS A 45 5.55 -20.10 -16.36
C LYS A 45 5.90 -18.71 -16.89
N ILE A 46 6.60 -17.91 -16.11
CA ILE A 46 7.06 -16.59 -16.53
C ILE A 46 8.31 -16.77 -17.38
N GLU A 47 8.28 -16.22 -18.57
CA GLU A 47 9.38 -16.24 -19.52
C GLU A 47 10.07 -14.88 -19.63
N LEU A 48 9.28 -13.81 -19.51
CA LEU A 48 9.73 -12.42 -19.63
C LEU A 48 9.37 -11.63 -18.37
N VAL A 49 10.36 -10.94 -17.79
CA VAL A 49 10.16 -10.07 -16.62
C VAL A 49 10.48 -8.64 -17.00
N GLY A 50 9.52 -7.75 -16.85
CA GLY A 50 9.66 -6.33 -17.14
C GLY A 50 9.71 -5.49 -15.89
N PHE A 51 10.41 -4.37 -15.99
CA PHE A 51 10.60 -3.43 -14.88
C PHE A 51 10.33 -2.01 -15.35
N ASP A 52 9.65 -1.24 -14.50
CA ASP A 52 9.80 0.20 -14.52
C ASP A 52 11.15 0.61 -13.94
N MET A 53 11.56 1.86 -14.14
CA MET A 53 12.82 2.38 -13.62
C MET A 53 12.60 3.19 -12.34
N ASP A 54 11.86 4.27 -12.43
CA ASP A 54 11.71 5.23 -11.35
C ASP A 54 10.89 4.64 -10.20
N TYR A 55 11.36 4.76 -8.96
CA TYR A 55 10.77 4.13 -7.76
C TYR A 55 10.61 2.60 -7.83
N THR A 56 11.16 1.96 -8.85
CA THR A 56 11.13 0.49 -9.01
C THR A 56 12.53 -0.09 -8.96
N LEU A 57 13.35 0.08 -10.03
CA LEU A 57 14.76 -0.27 -10.02
C LEU A 57 15.60 0.78 -9.30
N ALA A 58 15.26 2.06 -9.51
CA ALA A 58 15.87 3.20 -8.87
C ALA A 58 15.11 3.55 -7.58
N ILE A 59 15.72 3.30 -6.44
CA ILE A 59 15.20 3.68 -5.13
C ILE A 59 15.65 5.12 -4.87
N TYR A 60 14.69 6.05 -4.83
CA TYR A 60 15.00 7.44 -4.54
C TYR A 60 15.12 7.71 -3.04
N HIS A 61 16.03 8.59 -2.68
CA HIS A 61 16.03 9.22 -1.36
C HIS A 61 14.86 10.20 -1.27
N MET A 62 13.68 9.69 -0.87
CA MET A 62 12.40 10.36 -0.95
C MET A 62 12.45 11.80 -0.44
N ARG A 63 12.93 12.04 0.78
CA ARG A 63 13.01 13.39 1.35
C ARG A 63 13.77 14.38 0.48
N ARG A 64 14.82 13.96 -0.24
CA ARG A 64 15.65 14.84 -1.05
C ARG A 64 15.00 15.20 -2.38
N ILE A 65 14.43 14.21 -3.06
CA ILE A 65 13.77 14.46 -4.35
C ILE A 65 12.45 15.20 -4.16
N GLU A 66 11.71 14.88 -3.12
CA GLU A 66 10.44 15.52 -2.78
C GLU A 66 10.66 17.00 -2.40
N GLN A 67 11.67 17.28 -1.56
CA GLN A 67 12.06 18.65 -1.21
C GLN A 67 12.43 19.46 -2.46
N LEU A 68 13.26 18.88 -3.33
CA LEU A 68 13.66 19.54 -4.58
C LEU A 68 12.47 19.82 -5.49
N SER A 69 11.62 18.83 -5.72
CA SER A 69 10.40 18.96 -6.54
C SER A 69 9.44 20.01 -5.95
N PHE A 70 9.27 20.01 -4.63
CA PHE A 70 8.47 21.00 -3.92
C PHE A 70 8.99 22.44 -4.13
N GLU A 71 10.29 22.67 -3.92
CA GLU A 71 10.91 23.99 -4.07
C GLU A 71 10.83 24.51 -5.51
N MET A 72 11.08 23.64 -6.49
CA MET A 72 10.98 24.01 -7.90
C MET A 72 9.55 24.33 -8.31
N THR A 73 8.58 23.55 -7.83
CA THR A 73 7.15 23.77 -8.10
C THR A 73 6.67 25.06 -7.44
N LEU A 74 7.07 25.33 -6.19
CA LEU A 74 6.75 26.54 -5.47
C LEU A 74 7.28 27.79 -6.20
N LYS A 75 8.51 27.71 -6.71
CA LYS A 75 9.11 28.78 -7.52
C LYS A 75 8.28 29.06 -8.78
N LYS A 76 7.87 28.01 -9.51
CA LYS A 76 7.02 28.16 -10.70
C LYS A 76 5.66 28.76 -10.38
N LEU A 77 5.03 28.40 -9.26
CA LEU A 77 3.78 29.01 -8.85
C LEU A 77 3.90 30.53 -8.65
N ILE A 78 5.02 31.00 -8.12
CA ILE A 78 5.27 32.44 -7.96
C ILE A 78 5.58 33.11 -9.29
N GLU A 79 6.51 32.55 -10.08
CA GLU A 79 7.04 33.16 -11.29
C GLU A 79 6.09 33.08 -12.48
N ASP A 80 5.47 31.90 -12.71
CA ASP A 80 4.67 31.61 -13.92
C ASP A 80 3.17 31.80 -13.69
N PHE A 81 2.67 31.53 -12.47
CA PHE A 81 1.24 31.62 -12.15
C PHE A 81 0.87 32.87 -11.33
N GLY A 82 1.87 33.69 -10.94
CA GLY A 82 1.63 34.96 -10.26
C GLY A 82 1.12 34.86 -8.83
N TYR A 83 1.38 33.73 -8.14
CA TYR A 83 1.06 33.62 -6.72
C TYR A 83 1.90 34.58 -5.89
N PRO A 84 1.36 35.07 -4.76
CA PRO A 84 2.09 36.03 -3.94
C PRO A 84 3.35 35.40 -3.31
N ALA A 85 4.42 36.18 -3.19
CA ALA A 85 5.72 35.69 -2.69
C ALA A 85 5.66 35.07 -1.28
N GLU A 86 4.61 35.38 -0.51
CA GLU A 86 4.43 34.80 0.83
C GLU A 86 4.24 33.31 0.84
N ILE A 87 3.79 32.68 -0.26
CA ILE A 87 3.73 31.22 -0.32
C ILE A 87 5.13 30.59 -0.21
N SER A 88 6.22 31.33 -0.45
CA SER A 88 7.59 30.87 -0.22
C SER A 88 7.89 30.50 1.24
N LYS A 89 7.02 30.91 2.19
CA LYS A 89 7.12 30.51 3.60
C LYS A 89 6.61 29.09 3.86
N VAL A 90 5.91 28.48 2.91
CA VAL A 90 5.46 27.10 3.03
C VAL A 90 6.68 26.18 3.00
N LEU A 91 6.82 25.37 4.04
CA LEU A 91 7.90 24.40 4.15
C LEU A 91 7.38 23.00 3.78
N TYR A 92 8.24 22.22 3.16
CA TYR A 92 7.95 20.82 2.90
C TYR A 92 7.96 20.03 4.21
N ASP A 93 6.90 19.28 4.44
CA ASP A 93 6.78 18.35 5.57
C ASP A 93 6.56 16.94 5.06
N HIS A 94 7.62 16.13 5.08
CA HIS A 94 7.60 14.76 4.60
C HIS A 94 6.73 13.81 5.44
N GLN A 95 6.38 14.17 6.68
CA GLN A 95 5.47 13.39 7.52
C GLN A 95 4.00 13.69 7.20
N PHE A 96 3.72 14.89 6.67
CA PHE A 96 2.35 15.31 6.36
C PHE A 96 1.78 14.65 5.11
N VAL A 97 2.57 13.99 4.29
CA VAL A 97 2.11 13.43 3.02
C VAL A 97 2.32 11.92 2.97
N MET A 98 1.42 11.24 2.28
CA MET A 98 1.39 9.80 2.12
C MET A 98 0.73 9.45 0.80
N ARG A 99 1.12 8.33 0.15
CA ARG A 99 0.35 7.80 -0.98
C ARG A 99 -1.04 7.36 -0.54
N GLY A 100 -1.99 7.43 -1.44
CA GLY A 100 -3.38 7.03 -1.18
C GLY A 100 -4.25 8.13 -0.60
N LEU A 101 -3.72 9.34 -0.37
CA LEU A 101 -4.51 10.51 -0.04
C LEU A 101 -5.32 10.99 -1.23
N VAL A 102 -6.41 11.66 -0.94
CA VAL A 102 -7.29 12.26 -1.93
C VAL A 102 -7.42 13.76 -1.64
N VAL A 103 -7.28 14.55 -2.68
CA VAL A 103 -7.55 15.99 -2.64
C VAL A 103 -9.02 16.22 -2.94
N ASP A 104 -9.75 16.81 -2.00
CA ASP A 104 -11.09 17.34 -2.20
C ASP A 104 -10.98 18.80 -2.67
N LYS A 105 -11.09 18.98 -3.98
CA LYS A 105 -10.94 20.29 -4.64
C LYS A 105 -12.09 21.26 -4.37
N VAL A 106 -13.23 20.76 -3.87
CA VAL A 106 -14.39 21.60 -3.54
C VAL A 106 -14.23 22.25 -2.17
N ASN A 107 -13.77 21.46 -1.20
CA ASN A 107 -13.71 21.89 0.19
C ASN A 107 -12.30 22.28 0.66
N GLY A 108 -11.28 22.16 -0.18
CA GLY A 108 -9.90 22.48 0.18
C GLY A 108 -9.30 21.50 1.19
N ASN A 109 -9.69 20.23 1.12
CA ASN A 109 -9.27 19.24 2.10
C ASN A 109 -8.35 18.17 1.49
N LEU A 110 -7.45 17.64 2.32
CA LEU A 110 -6.83 16.34 2.10
C LEU A 110 -7.56 15.32 2.95
N ILE A 111 -7.85 14.17 2.37
CA ILE A 111 -8.61 13.11 3.01
C ILE A 111 -7.96 11.75 2.81
N LYS A 112 -8.10 10.88 3.79
CA LYS A 112 -7.80 9.46 3.68
C LYS A 112 -9.09 8.66 3.81
N MET A 113 -9.24 7.61 3.02
CA MET A 113 -10.47 6.82 2.98
C MET A 113 -10.17 5.32 3.00
N ASP A 114 -11.16 4.59 3.50
CA ASP A 114 -11.17 3.14 3.50
C ASP A 114 -11.45 2.54 2.10
N ARG A 115 -11.43 1.21 2.03
CA ARG A 115 -11.73 0.43 0.80
C ARG A 115 -13.13 0.68 0.23
N TYR A 116 -14.07 1.14 1.03
CA TYR A 116 -15.45 1.40 0.63
C TYR A 116 -15.69 2.85 0.19
N GLY A 117 -14.69 3.70 0.34
CA GLY A 117 -14.74 5.12 0.01
C GLY A 117 -15.32 5.99 1.13
N HIS A 118 -15.35 5.49 2.37
CA HIS A 118 -15.67 6.33 3.52
C HIS A 118 -14.42 7.07 3.99
N VAL A 119 -14.58 8.33 4.33
CA VAL A 119 -13.48 9.18 4.81
C VAL A 119 -13.27 8.91 6.30
N GLY A 120 -12.09 8.44 6.67
CA GLY A 120 -11.68 8.35 8.07
C GLY A 120 -11.04 9.65 8.54
N ARG A 121 -9.93 10.05 7.93
CA ARG A 121 -9.19 11.26 8.30
C ARG A 121 -9.33 12.35 7.25
N ALA A 122 -9.43 13.60 7.72
CA ALA A 122 -9.52 14.76 6.86
C ALA A 122 -8.81 15.98 7.47
N TYR A 123 -8.06 16.69 6.64
CA TYR A 123 -7.33 17.91 6.99
C TYR A 123 -7.71 19.03 6.05
N HIS A 124 -7.93 20.23 6.62
CA HIS A 124 -8.09 21.46 5.86
C HIS A 124 -6.83 22.31 6.04
N GLY A 125 -6.12 22.57 4.94
CA GLY A 125 -4.73 22.94 5.08
C GLY A 125 -3.98 21.84 5.85
N ARG A 126 -3.22 22.21 6.89
CA ARG A 126 -2.52 21.26 7.78
C ARG A 126 -3.25 21.03 9.11
N ARG A 127 -4.49 21.45 9.24
CA ARG A 127 -5.28 21.33 10.46
C ARG A 127 -6.30 20.21 10.32
N PRO A 128 -6.41 19.32 11.31
CA PRO A 128 -7.45 18.30 11.29
C PRO A 128 -8.84 18.95 11.25
N LEU A 129 -9.77 18.39 10.49
CA LEU A 129 -11.15 18.83 10.50
C LEU A 129 -11.76 18.59 11.88
N SER A 130 -12.54 19.57 12.38
CA SER A 130 -13.36 19.32 13.56
C SER A 130 -14.43 18.27 13.27
N ASP A 131 -14.82 17.50 14.29
CA ASP A 131 -15.85 16.44 14.18
C ASP A 131 -17.14 16.93 13.53
N ASP A 132 -17.60 18.14 13.88
CA ASP A 132 -18.82 18.71 13.32
C ASP A 132 -18.69 19.03 11.83
N ARG A 133 -17.52 19.53 11.39
CA ARG A 133 -17.27 19.82 9.97
C ARG A 133 -17.10 18.51 9.19
N TRP A 134 -16.38 17.54 9.76
CA TRP A 134 -16.22 16.22 9.16
C TRP A 134 -17.57 15.52 8.95
N ARG A 135 -18.45 15.49 10.02
CA ARG A 135 -19.78 14.87 9.93
C ARG A 135 -20.65 15.51 8.86
N ARG A 136 -20.60 16.83 8.71
CA ARG A 136 -21.38 17.54 7.68
C ARG A 136 -20.91 17.24 6.26
N LEU A 137 -19.61 17.05 6.05
CA LEU A 137 -19.04 16.88 4.72
C LEU A 137 -18.99 15.41 4.28
N TYR A 138 -18.65 14.50 5.19
CA TYR A 138 -18.21 13.16 4.80
C TYR A 138 -19.01 12.01 5.41
N ARG A 139 -19.80 12.20 6.45
CA ARG A 139 -20.47 11.10 7.17
C ARG A 139 -21.30 10.19 6.27
N GLU A 140 -22.02 10.76 5.32
CA GLU A 140 -22.94 10.01 4.42
C GLU A 140 -22.41 9.93 2.99
N LEU A 141 -21.21 10.46 2.75
CA LEU A 141 -20.61 10.55 1.43
C LEU A 141 -19.71 9.35 1.17
N ARG A 142 -19.89 8.72 0.02
CA ARG A 142 -18.96 7.76 -0.56
C ARG A 142 -18.21 8.41 -1.71
N ILE A 143 -16.90 8.53 -1.54
CA ILE A 143 -16.07 9.19 -2.53
C ILE A 143 -15.79 8.26 -3.70
N SER A 144 -16.04 8.77 -4.91
CA SER A 144 -15.66 8.11 -6.16
C SER A 144 -14.45 8.82 -6.77
N LEU A 145 -13.33 8.11 -6.90
CA LEU A 145 -12.12 8.62 -7.56
C LEU A 145 -12.31 8.95 -9.06
N LYS A 146 -13.48 8.67 -9.63
CA LYS A 146 -13.81 9.05 -11.01
C LYS A 146 -14.43 10.45 -11.10
N ALA A 147 -14.85 11.00 -9.98
CA ALA A 147 -15.47 12.32 -9.94
C ALA A 147 -14.38 13.40 -10.05
N PRO A 148 -14.57 14.42 -10.91
CA PRO A 148 -13.54 15.44 -11.20
C PRO A 148 -13.21 16.35 -10.01
N GLU A 149 -14.06 16.36 -9.01
CA GLU A 149 -13.89 17.11 -7.75
C GLU A 149 -12.76 16.52 -6.88
N TYR A 150 -12.39 15.26 -7.14
CA TYR A 150 -11.39 14.56 -6.36
C TYR A 150 -10.15 14.27 -7.20
N ALA A 151 -8.98 14.47 -6.62
CA ALA A 151 -7.72 14.06 -7.23
C ALA A 151 -7.00 13.10 -6.30
N TRP A 152 -6.44 12.04 -6.85
CA TRP A 152 -5.79 11.01 -6.09
C TRP A 152 -4.26 11.13 -6.10
N ILE A 153 -3.65 11.02 -4.94
CA ILE A 153 -2.20 11.01 -4.74
C ILE A 153 -1.74 9.53 -4.75
N ASP A 154 -1.57 8.96 -5.93
CA ASP A 154 -1.30 7.53 -6.12
C ASP A 154 0.15 7.20 -6.47
N THR A 155 0.98 8.22 -6.69
CA THR A 155 2.41 8.08 -6.96
C THR A 155 3.25 8.89 -5.99
N LEU A 156 4.47 8.43 -5.73
CA LEU A 156 5.44 9.14 -4.90
C LEU A 156 5.83 10.51 -5.48
N PHE A 157 5.77 10.66 -6.80
CA PHE A 157 6.01 11.96 -7.45
C PHE A 157 4.96 13.03 -7.13
N ALA A 158 3.75 12.64 -6.69
CA ALA A 158 2.67 13.57 -6.36
C ALA A 158 2.64 13.98 -4.87
N LEU A 159 3.52 13.46 -4.03
CA LEU A 159 3.55 13.82 -2.61
C LEU A 159 3.83 15.32 -2.38
N PRO A 160 4.77 15.97 -3.10
CA PRO A 160 4.97 17.41 -2.99
C PRO A 160 3.73 18.24 -3.32
N GLU A 161 2.90 17.78 -4.26
CA GLU A 161 1.64 18.42 -4.68
C GLU A 161 0.64 18.52 -3.51
N ALA A 162 0.46 17.43 -2.76
CA ALA A 162 -0.41 17.41 -1.59
C ALA A 162 0.09 18.35 -0.48
N CYS A 163 1.40 18.37 -0.24
CA CYS A 163 2.03 19.25 0.75
C CYS A 163 1.90 20.73 0.37
N LEU A 164 2.12 21.06 -0.92
CA LEU A 164 1.93 22.41 -1.45
C LEU A 164 0.48 22.87 -1.30
N TYR A 165 -0.47 22.01 -1.69
CA TYR A 165 -1.89 22.32 -1.61
C TYR A 165 -2.31 22.71 -0.20
N ALA A 166 -2.01 21.86 0.78
CA ALA A 166 -2.33 22.12 2.17
C ALA A 166 -1.62 23.38 2.72
N GLY A 167 -0.31 23.50 2.47
CA GLY A 167 0.48 24.63 2.98
C GLY A 167 0.07 25.98 2.38
N ILE A 168 -0.27 26.03 1.08
CA ILE A 168 -0.72 27.24 0.43
C ILE A 168 -2.11 27.66 0.91
N ILE A 169 -3.02 26.72 1.17
CA ILE A 169 -4.32 27.00 1.80
C ILE A 169 -4.13 27.71 3.13
N ASP A 170 -3.26 27.20 4.02
CA ASP A 170 -2.99 27.80 5.33
C ASP A 170 -2.49 29.25 5.21
N VAL A 171 -1.73 29.58 4.17
CA VAL A 171 -1.19 30.94 3.96
C VAL A 171 -2.21 31.86 3.32
N LEU A 172 -2.92 31.41 2.28
CA LEU A 172 -3.75 32.30 1.47
C LEU A 172 -5.17 32.48 1.99
N GLU A 173 -5.75 31.50 2.66
CA GLU A 173 -7.13 31.55 3.16
C GLU A 173 -7.32 32.69 4.18
N SER A 174 -6.27 33.04 4.93
CA SER A 174 -6.29 34.18 5.84
C SER A 174 -6.48 35.55 5.15
N ARG A 175 -6.34 35.62 3.84
CA ARG A 175 -6.45 36.84 3.03
C ARG A 175 -7.80 37.02 2.34
N GLY A 176 -8.60 35.95 2.28
CA GLY A 176 -9.92 35.99 1.64
C GLY A 176 -10.31 34.65 1.02
N PRO A 177 -11.46 34.58 0.33
CA PRO A 177 -11.93 33.38 -0.32
C PRO A 177 -10.91 32.83 -1.32
N LEU A 178 -10.67 31.53 -1.28
CA LEU A 178 -9.74 30.82 -2.17
C LEU A 178 -10.51 29.85 -3.06
N ASP A 179 -10.20 29.85 -4.34
CA ASP A 179 -10.66 28.82 -5.27
C ASP A 179 -9.74 27.60 -5.17
N TYR A 180 -10.17 26.62 -4.40
CA TYR A 180 -9.39 25.41 -4.11
C TYR A 180 -9.16 24.55 -5.34
N ALA A 181 -10.13 24.47 -6.25
CA ALA A 181 -10.00 23.69 -7.48
C ALA A 181 -8.94 24.32 -8.39
N LYS A 182 -9.03 25.64 -8.60
CA LYS A 182 -8.03 26.37 -9.39
C LYS A 182 -6.63 26.30 -8.78
N LEU A 183 -6.52 26.40 -7.45
CA LEU A 183 -5.24 26.24 -6.76
C LEU A 183 -4.63 24.88 -7.04
N TYR A 184 -5.43 23.80 -6.91
CA TYR A 184 -4.95 22.45 -7.18
C TYR A 184 -4.51 22.27 -8.64
N ASP A 185 -5.33 22.75 -9.58
CA ASP A 185 -5.03 22.63 -11.00
C ASP A 185 -3.74 23.39 -11.38
N HIS A 186 -3.49 24.56 -10.78
CA HIS A 186 -2.22 25.30 -10.96
C HIS A 186 -1.01 24.56 -10.35
N ILE A 187 -1.16 23.97 -9.16
CA ILE A 187 -0.10 23.17 -8.54
C ILE A 187 0.22 21.97 -9.45
N ARG A 188 -0.81 21.30 -9.96
CA ARG A 188 -0.65 20.16 -10.87
C ARG A 188 0.06 20.55 -12.16
N GLU A 189 -0.34 21.64 -12.79
CA GLU A 189 0.32 22.17 -13.98
C GLU A 189 1.78 22.55 -13.73
N ALA A 190 2.06 23.20 -12.59
CA ALA A 190 3.42 23.58 -12.21
C ALA A 190 4.33 22.37 -12.01
N ILE A 191 3.88 21.34 -11.26
CA ILE A 191 4.66 20.13 -11.01
C ILE A 191 4.86 19.31 -12.28
N ASP A 192 3.81 19.16 -13.10
CA ASP A 192 3.89 18.50 -14.39
C ASP A 192 4.89 19.21 -15.32
N THR A 193 4.97 20.54 -15.24
CA THR A 193 5.94 21.33 -16.01
C THR A 193 7.36 21.09 -15.52
N VAL A 194 7.61 21.08 -14.22
CA VAL A 194 8.93 20.76 -13.62
C VAL A 194 9.42 19.37 -14.06
N HIS A 195 8.52 18.40 -14.16
CA HIS A 195 8.88 17.06 -14.63
C HIS A 195 9.09 16.99 -16.14
N ARG A 196 8.32 17.72 -16.93
CA ARG A 196 8.31 17.68 -18.40
C ARG A 196 9.39 18.53 -19.04
N ASP A 197 9.71 19.71 -18.50
CA ASP A 197 10.70 20.63 -19.07
C ASP A 197 12.15 20.18 -18.83
N GLY A 198 12.33 19.09 -18.07
CA GLY A 198 13.64 18.51 -17.77
C GLY A 198 14.41 19.21 -16.66
N SER A 199 13.88 20.28 -16.07
CA SER A 199 14.57 21.05 -15.02
C SER A 199 14.88 20.20 -13.79
N LEU A 200 13.92 19.41 -13.28
CA LEU A 200 14.15 18.49 -12.19
C LEU A 200 15.23 17.47 -12.53
N LYS A 201 15.14 16.85 -13.72
CA LYS A 201 16.11 15.85 -14.18
C LYS A 201 17.51 16.45 -14.36
N ALA A 202 17.61 17.71 -14.75
CA ALA A 202 18.89 18.41 -14.84
C ALA A 202 19.55 18.56 -13.46
N GLU A 203 18.78 18.87 -12.41
CA GLU A 203 19.30 18.91 -11.04
C GLU A 203 19.70 17.52 -10.54
N LEU A 204 18.88 16.50 -10.77
CA LEU A 204 19.19 15.11 -10.39
C LEU A 204 20.49 14.61 -11.03
N ARG A 205 20.76 15.01 -12.29
CA ARG A 205 21.98 14.62 -13.03
C ARG A 205 23.28 15.19 -12.43
N LYS A 206 23.22 16.30 -11.71
CA LYS A 206 24.42 16.88 -11.10
C LYS A 206 25.06 15.97 -10.06
N ASP A 207 24.22 15.24 -9.33
CA ASP A 207 24.68 14.26 -8.32
C ASP A 207 23.62 13.14 -8.15
N ILE A 208 23.64 12.16 -9.04
CA ILE A 208 22.70 11.05 -9.03
C ILE A 208 22.78 10.26 -7.72
N GLY A 209 23.99 10.06 -7.18
CA GLY A 209 24.20 9.33 -5.93
C GLY A 209 23.62 10.03 -4.70
N HIS A 210 23.45 11.35 -4.77
CA HIS A 210 22.75 12.10 -3.72
C HIS A 210 21.24 11.78 -3.67
N PHE A 211 20.63 11.53 -4.83
CA PHE A 211 19.19 11.35 -4.94
C PHE A 211 18.75 9.88 -5.05
N ILE A 212 19.61 8.99 -5.54
CA ILE A 212 19.28 7.61 -5.83
C ILE A 212 20.20 6.68 -5.05
N PHE A 213 19.57 5.81 -4.25
CA PHE A 213 20.26 4.76 -3.51
C PHE A 213 20.75 3.66 -4.45
N LYS A 214 22.04 3.33 -4.37
CA LYS A 214 22.63 2.21 -5.09
C LYS A 214 22.44 0.92 -4.29
N ASP A 215 21.42 0.15 -4.62
CA ASP A 215 21.15 -1.14 -3.98
C ASP A 215 22.16 -2.20 -4.46
N PRO A 216 23.04 -2.71 -3.58
CA PRO A 216 24.07 -3.68 -3.97
C PRO A 216 23.49 -5.05 -4.37
N GLU A 217 22.27 -5.35 -3.99
CA GLU A 217 21.59 -6.62 -4.30
C GLU A 217 20.81 -6.59 -5.61
N LEU A 218 20.61 -5.41 -6.21
CA LEU A 218 19.84 -5.27 -7.46
C LEU A 218 20.47 -6.04 -8.62
N GLY A 219 21.77 -5.84 -8.88
CA GLY A 219 22.49 -6.54 -9.93
C GLY A 219 22.47 -8.05 -9.76
N PRO A 220 22.82 -8.60 -8.58
CA PRO A 220 22.67 -10.02 -8.27
C PRO A 220 21.24 -10.56 -8.45
N ALA A 221 20.20 -9.81 -8.07
CA ALA A 221 18.81 -10.23 -8.26
C ALA A 221 18.44 -10.37 -9.74
N LEU A 222 18.78 -9.36 -10.56
CA LEU A 222 18.57 -9.41 -12.00
C LEU A 222 19.38 -10.55 -12.66
N HIS A 223 20.63 -10.75 -12.26
CA HIS A 223 21.46 -11.88 -12.72
C HIS A 223 20.82 -13.22 -12.38
N LYS A 224 20.30 -13.38 -11.17
CA LYS A 224 19.61 -14.62 -10.72
C LYS A 224 18.39 -14.94 -11.59
N LEU A 225 17.56 -13.95 -11.92
CA LEU A 225 16.42 -14.14 -12.82
C LEU A 225 16.90 -14.58 -14.22
N ARG A 226 17.92 -13.95 -14.77
CA ARG A 226 18.50 -14.32 -16.08
C ARG A 226 19.09 -15.73 -16.07
N SER A 227 19.88 -16.07 -15.06
CA SER A 227 20.47 -17.40 -14.89
C SER A 227 19.39 -18.49 -14.74
N GLY A 228 18.21 -18.13 -14.22
CA GLY A 228 17.02 -18.98 -14.19
C GLY A 228 16.26 -19.04 -15.53
N GLY A 229 16.84 -18.53 -16.63
CA GLY A 229 16.26 -18.60 -17.96
C GLY A 229 15.25 -17.51 -18.30
N LYS A 230 15.08 -16.47 -17.44
CA LYS A 230 14.17 -15.36 -17.72
C LYS A 230 14.83 -14.35 -18.67
N LYS A 231 14.07 -13.84 -19.63
CA LYS A 231 14.42 -12.62 -20.35
C LYS A 231 13.96 -11.41 -19.55
N LEU A 232 14.72 -10.30 -19.62
CA LEU A 232 14.41 -9.09 -18.89
C LEU A 232 14.18 -7.92 -19.86
N PHE A 233 13.23 -7.04 -19.53
CA PHE A 233 13.04 -5.78 -20.25
C PHE A 233 12.84 -4.60 -19.32
N LEU A 234 13.29 -3.43 -19.76
CA LEU A 234 13.05 -2.14 -19.14
C LEU A 234 11.94 -1.43 -19.92
N LEU A 235 10.95 -0.89 -19.22
CA LEU A 235 9.86 -0.09 -19.79
C LEU A 235 9.61 1.13 -18.92
N THR A 236 10.22 2.27 -19.24
CA THR A 236 10.14 3.49 -18.44
C THR A 236 9.58 4.68 -19.21
N ASN A 237 8.88 5.58 -18.50
CA ASN A 237 8.46 6.87 -19.03
C ASN A 237 9.61 7.87 -19.15
N SER A 238 10.71 7.64 -18.46
CA SER A 238 11.90 8.49 -18.54
C SER A 238 12.57 8.36 -19.92
N LEU A 239 13.08 9.46 -20.44
CA LEU A 239 13.77 9.51 -21.71
C LEU A 239 15.18 8.90 -21.59
N TRP A 240 15.74 8.53 -22.72
CA TRP A 240 17.01 7.81 -22.84
C TRP A 240 18.14 8.44 -22.02
N ASP A 241 18.41 9.74 -22.21
CA ASP A 241 19.55 10.42 -21.59
C ASP A 241 19.58 10.32 -20.07
N PHE A 242 18.39 10.45 -19.44
CA PHE A 242 18.27 10.31 -18.00
C PHE A 242 18.32 8.83 -17.58
N SER A 243 17.64 7.98 -18.33
CA SER A 243 17.59 6.53 -18.03
C SER A 243 18.99 5.90 -18.10
N ASP A 244 19.80 6.26 -19.09
CA ASP A 244 21.17 5.73 -19.22
C ASP A 244 22.05 6.12 -18.02
N GLN A 245 21.95 7.37 -17.55
CA GLN A 245 22.73 7.83 -16.40
C GLN A 245 22.31 7.14 -15.11
N VAL A 246 21.00 7.00 -14.87
CA VAL A 246 20.47 6.32 -13.69
C VAL A 246 20.87 4.84 -13.70
N MET A 247 20.66 4.16 -14.82
CA MET A 247 20.95 2.73 -14.92
C MET A 247 22.45 2.43 -14.85
N ARG A 248 23.32 3.32 -15.36
CA ARG A 248 24.77 3.24 -15.16
C ARG A 248 25.13 3.33 -13.68
N HIS A 249 24.55 4.30 -12.96
CA HIS A 249 24.78 4.45 -11.54
C HIS A 249 24.40 3.18 -10.77
N LEU A 250 23.28 2.56 -11.12
CA LEU A 250 22.74 1.38 -10.42
C LEU A 250 23.53 0.11 -10.71
N LEU A 251 23.92 -0.15 -11.96
CA LEU A 251 24.31 -1.48 -12.41
C LEU A 251 25.72 -1.58 -13.05
N ASP A 252 26.31 -0.48 -13.53
CA ASP A 252 27.64 -0.57 -14.13
C ASP A 252 28.69 -0.94 -13.07
N GLY A 253 29.53 -1.92 -13.40
CA GLY A 253 30.59 -2.39 -12.51
C GLY A 253 30.13 -3.20 -11.30
N VAL A 254 28.85 -3.56 -11.20
CA VAL A 254 28.32 -4.37 -10.08
C VAL A 254 28.72 -5.84 -10.24
N LEU A 255 28.57 -6.40 -11.43
CA LEU A 255 28.97 -7.78 -11.74
C LEU A 255 29.87 -7.83 -12.98
N PRO A 256 31.00 -8.57 -12.92
CA PRO A 256 31.96 -8.66 -14.04
C PRO A 256 31.37 -9.23 -15.33
N GLU A 257 30.32 -10.05 -15.22
CA GLU A 257 29.65 -10.69 -16.35
C GLU A 257 28.88 -9.70 -17.23
N TYR A 258 28.65 -8.50 -16.74
CA TYR A 258 27.89 -7.45 -17.42
C TYR A 258 28.76 -6.20 -17.63
N PRO A 259 29.40 -6.07 -18.81
CA PRO A 259 30.23 -4.89 -19.14
C PRO A 259 29.48 -3.56 -19.05
N SER A 260 28.16 -3.58 -19.25
CA SER A 260 27.27 -2.43 -19.13
C SER A 260 25.92 -2.88 -18.59
N TRP A 261 25.20 -1.96 -17.93
CA TRP A 261 23.85 -2.19 -17.47
C TRP A 261 22.91 -2.70 -18.57
N ARG A 262 23.13 -2.31 -19.84
CA ARG A 262 22.35 -2.75 -21.00
C ARG A 262 22.38 -4.28 -21.17
N ASN A 263 23.43 -4.93 -20.73
CA ASN A 263 23.59 -6.38 -20.86
C ASN A 263 22.68 -7.19 -19.93
N TYR A 264 22.11 -6.55 -18.91
CA TYR A 264 21.09 -7.19 -18.06
C TYR A 264 19.75 -7.38 -18.81
N PHE A 265 19.45 -6.54 -19.81
CA PHE A 265 18.15 -6.51 -20.47
C PHE A 265 18.20 -7.04 -21.90
N ASP A 266 17.13 -7.72 -22.29
CA ASP A 266 16.92 -8.18 -23.66
C ASP A 266 16.21 -7.12 -24.51
N PHE A 267 15.33 -6.30 -23.87
CA PHE A 267 14.64 -5.18 -24.51
C PHE A 267 14.70 -3.96 -23.60
N ILE A 268 14.93 -2.79 -24.19
CA ILE A 268 15.00 -1.51 -23.46
C ILE A 268 14.11 -0.51 -24.18
N VAL A 269 13.06 -0.06 -23.48
CA VAL A 269 12.09 0.93 -23.96
C VAL A 269 12.07 2.11 -23.02
N THR A 270 12.40 3.29 -23.53
CA THR A 270 12.37 4.58 -22.82
C THR A 270 11.27 5.46 -23.38
N GLY A 271 10.85 6.50 -22.66
CA GLY A 271 9.78 7.39 -23.11
C GLY A 271 8.49 6.67 -23.50
N ALA A 272 8.14 5.59 -22.79
CA ALA A 272 7.05 4.68 -23.12
C ALA A 272 5.66 5.34 -23.06
N ALA A 273 5.54 6.47 -22.35
CA ALA A 273 4.28 7.19 -22.14
C ALA A 273 3.19 6.31 -21.48
N LYS A 274 3.58 5.49 -20.48
CA LYS A 274 2.58 4.79 -19.66
C LYS A 274 1.67 5.80 -18.96
N PRO A 275 0.37 5.57 -18.83
CA PRO A 275 -0.40 4.36 -19.15
C PRO A 275 -0.82 4.25 -20.63
N SER A 276 -0.55 5.24 -21.49
CA SER A 276 -0.95 5.22 -22.91
C SER A 276 -0.32 4.07 -23.68
N PHE A 277 0.88 3.61 -23.31
CA PHE A 277 1.53 2.42 -23.88
C PHE A 277 0.60 1.21 -23.95
N PHE A 278 -0.23 1.00 -22.94
CA PHE A 278 -1.14 -0.16 -22.87
C PHE A 278 -2.40 -0.03 -23.74
N SER A 279 -2.66 1.13 -24.34
CA SER A 279 -3.90 1.39 -25.10
C SER A 279 -3.69 2.10 -26.44
N SER A 280 -2.47 2.58 -26.72
CA SER A 280 -2.16 3.32 -27.95
C SER A 280 -1.72 2.40 -29.09
N THR A 281 -1.50 3.00 -30.25
CA THR A 281 -0.91 2.37 -31.43
C THR A 281 0.39 3.06 -31.85
N ALA A 282 1.02 3.83 -30.96
CA ALA A 282 2.25 4.55 -31.23
C ALA A 282 3.37 3.58 -31.67
N PRO A 283 4.16 3.88 -32.69
CA PRO A 283 5.25 3.01 -33.13
C PRO A 283 6.42 3.05 -32.15
N PHE A 284 7.22 1.99 -32.15
CA PHE A 284 8.56 2.04 -31.57
C PHE A 284 9.50 2.80 -32.48
N LEU A 285 10.24 3.74 -31.91
CA LEU A 285 11.33 4.45 -32.61
C LEU A 285 12.65 3.92 -32.08
N GLU A 286 13.56 3.51 -32.97
CA GLU A 286 14.91 3.15 -32.58
C GLU A 286 15.68 4.43 -32.23
N VAL A 287 16.35 4.45 -31.07
CA VAL A 287 17.11 5.61 -30.57
C VAL A 287 18.57 5.48 -30.98
N ASP A 288 19.11 6.49 -31.66
CA ASP A 288 20.54 6.60 -31.89
C ASP A 288 21.22 6.95 -30.56
N THR A 289 21.98 6.01 -30.06
CA THR A 289 22.70 6.17 -28.78
C THR A 289 24.08 6.78 -28.97
N GLY A 290 24.35 7.50 -30.04
CA GLY A 290 25.62 8.13 -30.40
C GLY A 290 26.64 8.35 -29.27
N GLU A 291 27.89 8.60 -29.51
CA GLU A 291 28.92 8.78 -28.47
C GLU A 291 28.49 9.79 -27.39
N PRO A 292 28.90 9.61 -26.12
CA PRO A 292 28.54 10.51 -25.02
C PRO A 292 29.01 11.93 -25.31
N GLY A 293 28.06 12.84 -25.51
CA GLY A 293 28.35 14.27 -25.68
C GLY A 293 27.68 14.98 -26.85
N ASN A 294 27.10 14.29 -27.82
CA ASN A 294 26.29 14.91 -28.87
C ASN A 294 24.80 14.89 -28.50
N GLY A 295 24.26 16.05 -28.22
CA GLY A 295 22.92 16.29 -27.70
C GLY A 295 21.79 15.59 -28.45
N ALA A 296 20.72 15.37 -27.70
CA ALA A 296 19.40 14.85 -28.08
C ALA A 296 19.43 13.62 -29.00
N ALA A 297 19.31 12.44 -28.41
CA ALA A 297 19.07 11.19 -29.12
C ALA A 297 17.91 11.37 -30.11
N GLY A 298 18.21 11.47 -31.39
CA GLY A 298 17.23 11.51 -32.48
C GLY A 298 16.71 10.12 -32.76
N GLY A 299 15.40 9.95 -32.96
CA GLY A 299 14.85 8.69 -33.45
C GLY A 299 15.35 8.42 -34.88
N VAL A 300 15.92 7.23 -35.11
CA VAL A 300 16.42 6.80 -36.41
C VAL A 300 15.29 6.41 -37.38
N GLY A 301 14.09 6.11 -36.83
CA GLY A 301 12.90 5.72 -37.59
C GLY A 301 12.12 4.60 -36.90
N PRO A 302 10.98 4.20 -37.50
CA PRO A 302 10.16 3.13 -36.95
C PRO A 302 10.91 1.80 -36.90
N ALA A 303 10.95 1.17 -35.72
CA ALA A 303 11.56 -0.13 -35.53
C ALA A 303 10.69 -1.22 -36.17
N LYS A 304 11.33 -2.13 -36.92
CA LYS A 304 10.68 -3.32 -37.51
C LYS A 304 10.70 -4.52 -36.57
N ALA A 305 11.63 -4.57 -35.65
CA ALA A 305 11.79 -5.62 -34.64
C ALA A 305 12.49 -5.06 -33.41
N LEU A 306 12.21 -5.63 -32.25
CA LEU A 306 12.94 -5.33 -31.03
C LEU A 306 14.11 -6.29 -30.86
N GLY A 307 15.31 -5.78 -30.62
CA GLY A 307 16.54 -6.55 -30.51
C GLY A 307 17.33 -6.19 -29.26
N ARG A 308 18.14 -7.15 -28.83
CA ARG A 308 19.06 -6.96 -27.69
C ARG A 308 20.09 -5.87 -28.02
N SER A 309 20.49 -5.12 -27.04
CA SER A 309 21.49 -4.01 -27.14
C SER A 309 21.02 -2.77 -27.90
N LYS A 310 19.78 -2.76 -28.39
CA LYS A 310 19.17 -1.59 -29.01
C LYS A 310 18.24 -0.89 -28.01
N ILE A 311 18.10 0.41 -28.19
CA ILE A 311 17.23 1.26 -27.39
C ILE A 311 16.06 1.72 -28.23
N TYR A 312 14.89 1.67 -27.64
CA TYR A 312 13.66 2.08 -28.30
C TYR A 312 12.94 3.16 -27.47
N GLN A 313 12.22 4.03 -28.15
CA GLN A 313 11.38 5.06 -27.53
C GLN A 313 9.94 4.88 -27.97
N GLY A 314 9.00 5.13 -27.03
CA GLY A 314 7.57 5.04 -27.29
C GLY A 314 7.09 3.60 -27.42
N GLY A 315 6.31 3.31 -28.46
CA GLY A 315 5.74 2.00 -28.70
C GLY A 315 4.37 1.77 -28.05
N ASN A 316 3.90 0.55 -28.21
CA ASN A 316 2.63 0.12 -27.63
C ASN A 316 2.66 -1.38 -27.30
N LEU A 317 1.71 -1.81 -26.46
CA LEU A 317 1.58 -3.18 -25.97
C LEU A 317 1.48 -4.20 -27.11
N ASN A 318 0.57 -3.98 -28.07
CA ASN A 318 0.32 -4.95 -29.14
C ASN A 318 1.57 -5.18 -30.00
N ALA A 319 2.24 -4.09 -30.38
CA ALA A 319 3.48 -4.17 -31.13
C ALA A 319 4.60 -4.84 -30.30
N PHE A 320 4.67 -4.56 -28.98
CA PHE A 320 5.62 -5.21 -28.08
C PHE A 320 5.45 -6.72 -28.05
N GLU A 321 4.22 -7.21 -27.83
CA GLU A 321 3.92 -8.64 -27.80
C GLU A 321 4.19 -9.33 -29.16
N GLN A 322 3.82 -8.68 -30.26
CA GLN A 322 4.10 -9.21 -31.62
C GLN A 322 5.59 -9.29 -31.94
N MET A 323 6.35 -8.24 -31.61
CA MET A 323 7.78 -8.16 -31.95
C MET A 323 8.66 -9.03 -31.05
N THR A 324 8.25 -9.24 -29.79
CA THR A 324 9.01 -10.03 -28.82
C THR A 324 8.59 -11.50 -28.80
N GLY A 325 7.36 -11.81 -29.19
CA GLY A 325 6.76 -13.14 -29.11
C GLY A 325 6.30 -13.53 -27.70
N PHE A 326 6.38 -12.62 -26.71
CA PHE A 326 5.93 -12.84 -25.33
C PHE A 326 4.64 -12.08 -25.08
N ALA A 327 3.63 -12.75 -24.53
CA ALA A 327 2.32 -12.18 -24.29
C ALA A 327 1.62 -12.81 -23.08
N GLY A 328 0.61 -12.12 -22.58
CA GLY A 328 -0.31 -12.64 -21.58
C GLY A 328 0.36 -13.05 -20.27
N ASP A 329 -0.01 -14.20 -19.72
CA ASP A 329 0.42 -14.67 -18.39
C ASP A 329 1.85 -15.21 -18.33
N SER A 330 2.58 -15.25 -19.48
CA SER A 330 4.02 -15.52 -19.52
C SER A 330 4.89 -14.29 -19.19
N VAL A 331 4.29 -13.11 -19.09
CA VAL A 331 4.97 -11.85 -18.74
C VAL A 331 4.65 -11.45 -17.29
N LEU A 332 5.69 -11.15 -16.52
CA LEU A 332 5.58 -10.49 -15.22
C LEU A 332 6.10 -9.06 -15.35
N TYR A 333 5.25 -8.07 -15.04
CA TYR A 333 5.63 -6.67 -15.05
C TYR A 333 5.70 -6.11 -13.62
N ILE A 334 6.80 -5.46 -13.30
CA ILE A 334 7.13 -4.94 -11.96
C ILE A 334 7.21 -3.42 -12.03
N GLY A 335 6.44 -2.72 -11.20
CA GLY A 335 6.39 -1.26 -11.14
C GLY A 335 5.83 -0.76 -9.82
N ASP A 336 5.97 0.54 -9.56
CA ASP A 336 5.51 1.19 -8.31
C ASP A 336 4.16 1.90 -8.45
N HIS A 337 3.75 2.23 -9.68
CA HIS A 337 2.57 3.05 -9.93
C HIS A 337 1.32 2.22 -10.21
N ILE A 338 0.33 2.30 -9.30
CA ILE A 338 -0.89 1.48 -9.38
C ILE A 338 -1.61 1.65 -10.72
N TYR A 339 -1.84 2.89 -11.15
CA TYR A 339 -2.58 3.15 -12.37
C TYR A 339 -1.75 2.93 -13.64
N GLY A 340 -0.52 3.44 -13.66
CA GLY A 340 0.36 3.39 -14.83
C GLY A 340 0.88 2.00 -15.15
N ASP A 341 1.31 1.26 -14.13
CA ASP A 341 2.00 -0.01 -14.29
C ASP A 341 1.12 -1.22 -14.03
N ILE A 342 0.28 -1.15 -13.01
CA ILE A 342 -0.42 -2.32 -12.48
C ILE A 342 -1.84 -2.45 -13.06
N LEU A 343 -2.67 -1.41 -12.90
CA LEU A 343 -4.08 -1.46 -13.28
C LEU A 343 -4.28 -1.55 -14.79
N LYS A 344 -3.59 -0.70 -15.55
CA LYS A 344 -3.72 -0.65 -17.01
C LYS A 344 -3.12 -1.89 -17.65
N SER A 345 -1.94 -2.33 -17.23
CA SER A 345 -1.34 -3.56 -17.74
C SER A 345 -2.27 -4.76 -17.50
N LYS A 346 -2.86 -4.88 -16.32
CA LYS A 346 -3.76 -5.99 -15.99
C LYS A 346 -5.11 -5.94 -16.72
N LYS A 347 -5.66 -4.76 -16.99
CA LYS A 347 -6.96 -4.63 -17.69
C LYS A 347 -6.85 -4.80 -19.20
N THR A 348 -5.73 -4.43 -19.78
CA THR A 348 -5.53 -4.39 -21.23
C THR A 348 -4.74 -5.59 -21.73
N SER A 349 -3.78 -6.08 -20.93
CA SER A 349 -3.03 -7.30 -21.17
C SER A 349 -3.33 -8.32 -20.07
N LEU A 350 -3.06 -9.57 -20.29
CA LEU A 350 -3.10 -10.62 -19.26
C LEU A 350 -1.78 -10.73 -18.48
N TRP A 351 -0.93 -9.71 -18.52
CA TRP A 351 0.34 -9.69 -17.82
C TRP A 351 0.13 -9.86 -16.32
N ARG A 352 1.01 -10.62 -15.72
CA ARG A 352 1.11 -10.75 -14.28
C ARG A 352 1.83 -9.52 -13.73
N THR A 353 1.47 -9.11 -12.53
CA THR A 353 1.95 -7.85 -11.95
C THR A 353 2.58 -8.06 -10.59
N CYS A 354 3.67 -7.33 -10.32
CA CYS A 354 4.26 -7.18 -8.99
C CYS A 354 4.40 -5.70 -8.69
N MET A 355 3.87 -5.26 -7.56
CA MET A 355 3.96 -3.86 -7.14
C MET A 355 5.15 -3.67 -6.21
N VAL A 356 5.96 -2.64 -6.46
CA VAL A 356 6.99 -2.16 -5.54
C VAL A 356 6.38 -1.04 -4.67
N VAL A 357 6.40 -1.24 -3.37
CA VAL A 357 5.91 -0.27 -2.37
C VAL A 357 7.07 0.01 -1.43
N GLN A 358 7.81 1.08 -1.67
CA GLN A 358 9.03 1.39 -0.90
C GLN A 358 8.75 1.60 0.59
N GLU A 359 7.61 2.19 0.92
CA GLU A 359 7.16 2.43 2.31
C GLU A 359 6.80 1.14 3.08
N LEU A 360 6.65 0.02 2.37
CA LEU A 360 6.26 -1.25 2.96
C LEU A 360 7.27 -1.77 4.00
N GLU A 361 8.56 -1.56 3.75
CA GLU A 361 9.61 -2.01 4.68
C GLU A 361 9.50 -1.27 6.02
N ASP A 362 9.27 0.04 5.98
CA ASP A 362 9.09 0.86 7.19
C ASP A 362 7.81 0.47 7.94
N GLU A 363 6.69 0.27 7.24
CA GLU A 363 5.43 -0.14 7.87
C GLU A 363 5.52 -1.54 8.50
N ILE A 364 6.19 -2.50 7.85
CA ILE A 364 6.39 -3.84 8.40
C ILE A 364 7.27 -3.77 9.66
N ASN A 365 8.41 -3.09 9.59
CA ASN A 365 9.31 -2.96 10.72
C ASN A 365 8.63 -2.27 11.91
N TYR A 366 7.84 -1.25 11.63
CA TYR A 366 7.05 -0.58 12.65
C TYR A 366 6.00 -1.51 13.27
N THR A 367 5.17 -2.16 12.47
CA THR A 367 4.11 -3.05 12.97
C THR A 367 4.67 -4.27 13.71
N ASP A 368 5.82 -4.81 13.27
CA ASP A 368 6.50 -5.90 13.96
C ASP A 368 7.03 -5.44 15.34
N SER A 369 7.50 -4.19 15.44
CA SER A 369 7.92 -3.61 16.74
C SER A 369 6.75 -3.33 17.70
N ARG A 370 5.51 -3.25 17.18
CA ARG A 370 4.28 -2.96 17.94
C ARG A 370 3.32 -4.16 18.04
N GLN A 371 3.83 -5.37 17.83
CA GLN A 371 3.00 -6.58 17.79
C GLN A 371 2.24 -6.84 19.10
N GLU A 372 2.81 -6.46 20.25
CA GLU A 372 2.16 -6.59 21.55
C GLU A 372 0.95 -5.65 21.68
N GLU A 373 1.11 -4.39 21.28
CA GLU A 373 0.03 -3.37 21.31
C GLU A 373 -1.09 -3.73 20.33
N ILE A 374 -0.74 -4.19 19.13
CA ILE A 374 -1.71 -4.65 18.12
C ILE A 374 -2.49 -5.87 18.62
N SER A 375 -1.80 -6.81 19.29
CA SER A 375 -2.46 -7.98 19.88
C SER A 375 -3.42 -7.57 21.01
N ARG A 376 -3.00 -6.64 21.86
CA ARG A 376 -3.84 -6.09 22.94
C ARG A 376 -5.06 -5.34 22.39
N LEU A 377 -4.88 -4.54 21.33
CA LEU A 377 -6.00 -3.88 20.65
C LEU A 377 -7.03 -4.92 20.17
N SER A 378 -6.58 -5.99 19.53
CA SER A 378 -7.46 -7.07 19.06
C SER A 378 -8.23 -7.75 20.21
N GLU A 379 -7.60 -7.94 21.36
CA GLU A 379 -8.25 -8.50 22.57
C GLU A 379 -9.32 -7.55 23.13
N VAL A 380 -9.01 -6.24 23.19
CA VAL A 380 -9.95 -5.22 23.67
C VAL A 380 -11.15 -5.06 22.73
N GLU A 381 -10.92 -5.10 21.42
CA GLU A 381 -12.00 -5.09 20.42
C GLU A 381 -12.96 -6.28 20.57
N LEU A 382 -12.41 -7.46 20.83
CA LEU A 382 -13.23 -8.64 21.10
C LEU A 382 -14.01 -8.52 22.41
N LEU A 383 -13.40 -7.93 23.45
CA LEU A 383 -14.08 -7.62 24.71
C LEU A 383 -15.21 -6.60 24.49
N ARG A 384 -14.95 -5.54 23.73
CA ARG A 384 -15.94 -4.51 23.36
C ARG A 384 -17.17 -5.15 22.69
N ALA A 385 -16.96 -6.01 21.69
CA ALA A 385 -18.05 -6.70 21.02
C ALA A 385 -18.91 -7.52 21.99
N ARG A 386 -18.29 -8.25 22.92
CA ARG A 386 -19.02 -9.05 23.94
C ARG A 386 -19.78 -8.17 24.92
N LEU A 387 -19.21 -7.05 25.35
CA LEU A 387 -19.87 -6.11 26.25
C LEU A 387 -21.07 -5.45 25.58
N ASP A 388 -20.98 -5.13 24.29
CA ASP A 388 -22.09 -4.59 23.52
C ASP A 388 -23.25 -5.60 23.39
N ASP A 389 -22.94 -6.86 23.07
CA ASP A 389 -23.92 -7.94 23.06
C ASP A 389 -24.62 -8.09 24.43
N GLU A 390 -23.88 -8.04 25.54
CA GLU A 390 -24.43 -8.15 26.89
C GLU A 390 -25.30 -6.95 27.26
N VAL A 391 -24.92 -5.71 26.84
CA VAL A 391 -25.75 -4.52 26.99
C VAL A 391 -27.08 -4.71 26.28
N ASN A 392 -27.06 -5.19 25.04
CA ASN A 392 -28.25 -5.40 24.23
C ASN A 392 -29.15 -6.51 24.82
N HIS A 393 -28.54 -7.60 25.28
CA HIS A 393 -29.25 -8.69 25.94
C HIS A 393 -29.98 -8.20 27.22
N ARG A 394 -29.25 -7.56 28.15
CA ARG A 394 -29.83 -7.04 29.39
C ARG A 394 -30.88 -5.97 29.15
N ARG A 395 -30.70 -5.11 28.15
CA ARG A 395 -31.69 -4.12 27.74
C ARG A 395 -32.99 -4.79 27.28
N THR A 396 -32.87 -5.84 26.50
CA THR A 396 -34.03 -6.61 26.02
C THR A 396 -34.77 -7.28 27.18
N GLN A 397 -34.05 -7.93 28.12
CA GLN A 397 -34.64 -8.52 29.31
C GLN A 397 -35.36 -7.47 30.17
N LEU A 398 -34.73 -6.32 30.38
CA LEU A 398 -35.33 -5.23 31.15
C LEU A 398 -36.62 -4.73 30.49
N ASN A 399 -36.61 -4.51 29.17
CA ASN A 399 -37.80 -4.08 28.43
C ASN A 399 -38.94 -5.12 28.49
N MET A 400 -38.62 -6.39 28.44
CA MET A 400 -39.61 -7.48 28.58
C MET A 400 -40.22 -7.48 30.00
N LEU A 401 -39.39 -7.34 31.02
CA LEU A 401 -39.82 -7.31 32.40
C LEU A 401 -40.68 -6.05 32.70
N GLU A 402 -40.32 -4.89 32.22
CA GLU A 402 -41.07 -3.65 32.37
C GLU A 402 -42.47 -3.74 31.70
N ARG A 403 -42.52 -4.29 30.47
CA ARG A 403 -43.81 -4.56 29.77
C ARG A 403 -44.69 -5.52 30.56
N ARG A 404 -44.11 -6.52 31.23
CA ARG A 404 -44.84 -7.49 32.06
C ARG A 404 -45.40 -6.82 33.31
N LEU A 405 -44.61 -5.98 33.99
CA LEU A 405 -45.02 -5.21 35.13
C LEU A 405 -46.15 -4.20 34.82
N GLU A 406 -46.23 -3.70 33.59
CA GLU A 406 -47.23 -2.76 33.13
C GLU A 406 -48.56 -3.42 32.75
N LYS A 407 -48.51 -4.62 32.17
CA LYS A 407 -49.67 -5.26 31.53
C LYS A 407 -50.38 -6.30 32.42
N GLU A 408 -49.69 -6.89 33.38
CA GLU A 408 -50.24 -7.98 34.20
C GLU A 408 -50.81 -7.42 35.54
N ASP A 409 -52.04 -7.82 35.86
CA ASP A 409 -52.64 -7.59 37.18
C ASP A 409 -52.08 -8.63 38.17
N LEU A 410 -50.91 -8.31 38.72
CA LEU A 410 -50.10 -9.23 39.50
C LEU A 410 -50.39 -9.10 41.00
N PRO A 411 -50.42 -10.26 41.74
CA PRO A 411 -50.43 -10.23 43.21
C PRO A 411 -49.25 -9.47 43.78
N ALA A 412 -49.42 -8.77 44.89
CA ALA A 412 -48.38 -7.90 45.47
C ALA A 412 -47.04 -8.63 45.72
N SER A 413 -47.08 -9.91 46.11
CA SER A 413 -45.88 -10.72 46.33
C SER A 413 -45.12 -10.99 45.02
N ALA A 414 -45.83 -11.29 43.92
CA ALA A 414 -45.24 -11.55 42.61
C ALA A 414 -44.64 -10.23 42.02
N ARG A 415 -45.34 -9.10 42.21
CA ARG A 415 -44.87 -7.78 41.78
C ARG A 415 -43.59 -7.36 42.50
N SER A 416 -43.48 -7.62 43.81
CA SER A 416 -42.27 -7.35 44.59
C SER A 416 -41.05 -8.13 44.06
N GLY A 417 -41.23 -9.42 43.73
CA GLY A 417 -40.16 -10.24 43.15
C GLY A 417 -39.66 -9.72 41.80
N LEU A 418 -40.61 -9.32 40.94
CA LEU A 418 -40.26 -8.73 39.63
C LEU A 418 -39.60 -7.35 39.75
N ASP A 419 -39.98 -6.56 40.75
CA ASP A 419 -39.32 -5.26 41.06
C ASP A 419 -37.90 -5.47 41.57
N ASP A 420 -37.64 -6.54 42.35
CA ASP A 420 -36.27 -6.89 42.74
C ASP A 420 -35.44 -7.36 41.55
N GLU A 421 -36.00 -8.13 40.68
CA GLU A 421 -35.36 -8.57 39.44
C GLU A 421 -35.05 -7.36 38.55
N ARG A 422 -35.99 -6.42 38.39
CA ARG A 422 -35.77 -5.16 37.66
C ARG A 422 -34.60 -4.37 38.21
N ARG A 423 -34.50 -4.24 39.56
CA ARG A 423 -33.38 -3.54 40.21
C ARG A 423 -32.04 -4.22 39.93
N ARG A 424 -31.98 -5.57 39.97
CA ARG A 424 -30.77 -6.35 39.65
C ARG A 424 -30.37 -6.18 38.20
N LEU A 425 -31.32 -6.26 37.23
CA LEU A 425 -31.08 -6.06 35.83
C LEU A 425 -30.56 -4.65 35.51
N LYS A 426 -31.18 -3.60 36.10
CA LYS A 426 -30.73 -2.21 35.96
C LYS A 426 -29.29 -2.03 36.47
N SER A 427 -29.01 -2.52 37.68
CA SER A 427 -27.67 -2.43 38.28
C SER A 427 -26.63 -3.20 37.42
N GLY A 428 -26.98 -4.39 36.91
CA GLY A 428 -26.14 -5.15 36.01
C GLY A 428 -25.89 -4.45 34.67
N LEU A 429 -26.95 -3.87 34.07
CA LEU A 429 -26.85 -3.09 32.83
C LEU A 429 -25.92 -1.87 32.99
N ASP A 430 -26.01 -1.16 34.10
CA ASP A 430 -25.16 0.00 34.37
C ASP A 430 -23.69 -0.37 34.58
N LYS A 431 -23.42 -1.55 35.16
CA LYS A 431 -22.06 -2.09 35.27
C LYS A 431 -21.47 -2.41 33.87
N VAL A 432 -22.23 -3.13 33.05
CA VAL A 432 -21.78 -3.51 31.72
C VAL A 432 -21.58 -2.28 30.82
N ARG A 433 -22.47 -1.30 30.89
CA ARG A 433 -22.33 -0.02 30.18
C ARG A 433 -21.08 0.77 30.58
N ARG A 434 -20.68 0.73 31.84
CA ARG A 434 -19.44 1.36 32.29
C ARG A 434 -18.25 0.64 31.73
N ALA A 435 -18.22 -0.70 31.82
CA ALA A 435 -17.15 -1.51 31.25
C ALA A 435 -17.05 -1.34 29.73
N LEU A 436 -18.18 -1.23 29.02
CA LEU A 436 -18.19 -0.97 27.59
C LEU A 436 -17.57 0.39 27.25
N ARG A 437 -17.92 1.46 27.99
CA ARG A 437 -17.29 2.78 27.78
C ARG A 437 -15.78 2.74 28.00
N GLU A 438 -15.35 2.09 29.08
CA GLU A 438 -13.94 1.92 29.38
C GLU A 438 -13.21 1.12 28.29
N ALA A 439 -13.80 0.02 27.80
CA ALA A 439 -13.24 -0.75 26.69
C ALA A 439 -13.14 0.07 25.40
N VAL A 440 -14.13 0.90 25.08
CA VAL A 440 -14.09 1.82 23.93
C VAL A 440 -12.94 2.82 24.08
N GLU A 441 -12.82 3.50 25.23
CA GLU A 441 -11.74 4.47 25.48
C GLU A 441 -10.35 3.84 25.39
N ILE A 442 -10.18 2.60 25.87
CA ILE A 442 -8.93 1.86 25.77
C ILE A 442 -8.64 1.49 24.31
N ALA A 443 -9.63 0.98 23.58
CA ALA A 443 -9.48 0.63 22.17
C ALA A 443 -9.09 1.85 21.33
N ASP A 444 -9.81 2.96 21.46
CA ASP A 444 -9.55 4.21 20.75
C ASP A 444 -8.14 4.77 21.05
N THR A 445 -7.67 4.59 22.29
CA THR A 445 -6.32 5.02 22.68
C THR A 445 -5.25 4.14 22.07
N LEU A 446 -5.39 2.81 22.16
CA LEU A 446 -4.43 1.85 21.58
C LEU A 446 -4.38 1.97 20.06
N GLU A 447 -5.54 2.12 19.40
CA GLU A 447 -5.61 2.31 17.96
C GLU A 447 -4.85 3.57 17.53
N ARG A 448 -5.10 4.69 18.24
CA ARG A 448 -4.40 5.94 17.98
C ARG A 448 -2.90 5.82 18.19
N ASP A 449 -2.45 5.22 19.29
CA ASP A 449 -1.03 5.05 19.60
C ASP A 449 -0.32 4.19 18.54
N VAL A 450 -0.97 3.14 18.03
CA VAL A 450 -0.43 2.29 16.96
C VAL A 450 -0.39 3.06 15.64
N GLU A 451 -1.42 3.79 15.28
CA GLU A 451 -1.51 4.48 14.00
C GLU A 451 -0.64 5.73 13.93
N GLU A 452 -0.77 6.64 14.93
CA GLU A 452 -0.03 7.91 14.97
C GLU A 452 1.47 7.69 15.21
N GLY A 453 1.87 6.57 15.80
CA GLY A 453 3.27 6.20 15.95
C GLY A 453 3.96 5.87 14.63
N PHE A 454 3.24 5.44 13.60
CA PHE A 454 3.76 5.28 12.24
C PHE A 454 3.74 6.61 11.47
N ASN A 455 2.57 7.21 11.37
CA ASN A 455 2.43 8.55 10.79
C ASN A 455 1.43 9.37 11.64
N PRO A 456 1.87 10.51 12.22
CA PRO A 456 1.06 11.27 13.17
C PRO A 456 -0.19 11.92 12.56
N PHE A 457 -0.25 12.01 11.26
CA PHE A 457 -1.38 12.61 10.54
C PHE A 457 -2.32 11.55 9.98
N TRP A 458 -1.76 10.52 9.33
CA TRP A 458 -2.52 9.62 8.47
C TRP A 458 -2.52 8.15 8.92
N GLY A 459 -1.77 7.80 9.96
CA GLY A 459 -1.63 6.41 10.42
C GLY A 459 -0.95 5.49 9.42
N LEU A 460 -1.31 4.21 9.39
CA LEU A 460 -0.72 3.20 8.54
C LEU A 460 -1.09 3.40 7.06
N LEU A 461 -0.16 3.12 6.13
CA LEU A 461 -0.42 3.25 4.70
C LEU A 461 -1.52 2.30 4.20
N PHE A 462 -1.48 1.05 4.65
CA PHE A 462 -2.40 0.01 4.19
C PHE A 462 -3.72 -0.05 4.96
N LYS A 463 -3.88 0.74 6.04
CA LYS A 463 -5.07 0.73 6.90
C LYS A 463 -5.72 2.11 7.03
N GLU A 464 -7.03 2.10 7.24
CA GLU A 464 -7.81 3.22 7.74
C GLU A 464 -8.81 2.65 8.74
N GLY A 465 -8.55 2.89 10.03
CA GLY A 465 -9.23 2.19 11.10
C GLY A 465 -9.09 0.66 10.94
N ASN A 466 -10.18 -0.07 11.17
CA ASN A 466 -10.19 -1.53 11.04
C ASN A 466 -10.18 -2.05 9.59
N GLU A 467 -10.37 -1.17 8.60
CA GLU A 467 -10.47 -1.55 7.19
C GLU A 467 -9.13 -1.35 6.45
N ASN A 468 -8.99 -2.02 5.31
CA ASN A 468 -7.93 -1.66 4.40
C ASN A 468 -8.16 -0.24 3.89
N SER A 469 -7.09 0.56 3.81
CA SER A 469 -7.14 1.85 3.12
C SER A 469 -7.46 1.64 1.63
N ARG A 470 -7.90 2.69 0.96
CA ARG A 470 -8.13 2.63 -0.49
C ARG A 470 -6.87 2.24 -1.27
N PHE A 471 -5.70 2.68 -0.81
CA PHE A 471 -4.42 2.27 -1.37
C PHE A 471 -4.18 0.76 -1.15
N GLY A 472 -4.36 0.28 0.08
CA GLY A 472 -4.21 -1.14 0.43
C GLY A 472 -5.14 -2.04 -0.38
N GLU A 473 -6.40 -1.66 -0.54
CA GLU A 473 -7.37 -2.38 -1.36
C GLU A 473 -6.93 -2.48 -2.83
N GLN A 474 -6.36 -1.43 -3.39
CA GLN A 474 -5.92 -1.47 -4.78
C GLN A 474 -4.66 -2.34 -4.97
N VAL A 475 -3.71 -2.31 -4.02
CA VAL A 475 -2.58 -3.26 -4.03
C VAL A 475 -3.10 -4.69 -3.99
N GLU A 476 -4.04 -4.98 -3.08
CA GLU A 476 -4.68 -6.31 -2.96
C GLU A 476 -5.41 -6.72 -4.25
N GLN A 477 -6.19 -5.80 -4.82
CA GLN A 477 -7.05 -6.09 -5.97
C GLN A 477 -6.28 -6.24 -7.27
N TYR A 478 -5.22 -5.46 -7.49
CA TYR A 478 -4.59 -5.36 -8.81
C TYR A 478 -3.21 -6.02 -8.88
N ALA A 479 -2.40 -5.98 -7.84
CA ALA A 479 -1.10 -6.65 -7.84
C ALA A 479 -1.23 -8.16 -7.56
N CYS A 480 -0.55 -8.99 -8.34
CA CYS A 480 -0.46 -10.42 -8.03
C CYS A 480 0.51 -10.66 -6.88
N LEU A 481 1.61 -9.93 -6.89
CA LEU A 481 2.65 -9.88 -5.86
C LEU A 481 2.90 -8.43 -5.47
N TYR A 482 3.43 -8.20 -4.26
CA TYR A 482 3.97 -6.90 -3.88
C TYR A 482 5.16 -7.07 -2.93
N THR A 483 6.07 -6.08 -2.91
CA THR A 483 7.29 -6.11 -2.10
C THR A 483 7.85 -4.70 -1.94
N GLY A 484 8.78 -4.49 -0.99
CA GLY A 484 9.43 -3.19 -0.77
C GLY A 484 10.42 -2.80 -1.87
N ARG A 485 11.12 -3.77 -2.48
CA ARG A 485 12.13 -3.52 -3.53
C ARG A 485 12.33 -4.72 -4.44
N VAL A 486 12.84 -4.47 -5.65
CA VAL A 486 13.10 -5.52 -6.66
C VAL A 486 14.17 -6.51 -6.20
N SER A 487 15.18 -6.06 -5.47
CA SER A 487 16.26 -6.93 -4.99
C SER A 487 15.79 -8.06 -4.07
N ASN A 488 14.59 -7.97 -3.51
CA ASN A 488 14.00 -9.05 -2.72
C ASN A 488 13.83 -10.36 -3.51
N PHE A 489 13.74 -10.30 -4.85
CA PHE A 489 13.76 -11.51 -5.70
C PHE A 489 15.06 -12.32 -5.57
N LEU A 490 16.15 -11.73 -5.07
CA LEU A 490 17.39 -12.44 -4.78
C LEU A 490 17.19 -13.59 -3.78
N HIS A 491 16.27 -13.47 -2.85
CA HIS A 491 16.02 -14.46 -1.80
C HIS A 491 15.17 -15.65 -2.27
N TYR A 492 14.58 -15.56 -3.47
CA TYR A 492 13.65 -16.57 -4.00
C TYR A 492 14.23 -17.32 -5.19
N SER A 493 13.74 -18.53 -5.43
CA SER A 493 14.07 -19.29 -6.63
C SER A 493 13.48 -18.64 -7.89
N PRO A 494 14.21 -18.58 -9.02
CA PRO A 494 13.63 -18.17 -10.31
C PRO A 494 12.49 -19.07 -10.81
N ALA A 495 12.30 -20.25 -10.20
CA ALA A 495 11.20 -21.18 -10.48
C ALA A 495 10.16 -21.20 -9.35
N GLN A 496 10.20 -20.24 -8.41
CA GLN A 496 9.33 -20.18 -7.23
C GLN A 496 7.85 -20.27 -7.61
N TYR A 497 7.09 -21.02 -6.83
CA TYR A 497 5.64 -20.96 -6.83
C TYR A 497 5.17 -20.09 -5.65
N TYR A 498 4.77 -18.88 -5.94
CA TYR A 498 4.14 -17.96 -5.00
C TYR A 498 2.68 -18.37 -4.81
N ARG A 499 2.33 -18.79 -3.61
CA ARG A 499 0.98 -19.25 -3.25
C ARG A 499 0.31 -18.20 -2.39
N SER A 500 -0.86 -17.74 -2.80
CA SER A 500 -1.70 -16.89 -1.95
C SER A 500 -2.23 -17.72 -0.78
N PRO A 501 -2.37 -17.12 0.41
CA PRO A 501 -3.15 -17.71 1.48
C PRO A 501 -4.56 -18.04 0.99
N ARG A 502 -5.23 -19.00 1.65
CA ARG A 502 -6.65 -19.23 1.41
C ARG A 502 -7.41 -17.97 1.85
N ASP A 503 -8.17 -17.39 0.96
CA ASP A 503 -9.09 -16.30 1.27
C ASP A 503 -10.25 -16.88 2.09
N LEU A 504 -10.44 -16.34 3.31
CA LEU A 504 -11.44 -16.83 4.26
C LEU A 504 -12.58 -15.82 4.39
N MET A 505 -13.80 -16.29 4.14
CA MET A 505 -14.99 -15.53 4.47
C MET A 505 -15.14 -15.41 6.00
N PRO A 506 -15.81 -14.35 6.53
CA PRO A 506 -15.96 -14.18 7.97
C PRO A 506 -16.48 -15.41 8.72
N HIS A 507 -17.38 -16.19 8.13
CA HIS A 507 -17.92 -17.41 8.74
C HIS A 507 -16.91 -18.59 8.77
N GLU A 508 -15.85 -18.54 7.96
CA GLU A 508 -14.78 -19.54 7.94
C GLU A 508 -13.68 -19.26 8.97
N GLN A 509 -13.63 -18.04 9.51
CA GLN A 509 -12.63 -17.59 10.48
C GLN A 509 -12.92 -18.04 11.93
N ALA A 510 -14.11 -18.55 12.20
CA ALA A 510 -14.60 -18.89 13.55
C ALA A 510 -13.71 -19.91 14.32
N GLY A 511 -12.92 -20.73 13.61
CA GLY A 511 -11.98 -21.66 14.24
C GLY A 511 -10.70 -21.02 14.80
N ALA A 512 -10.28 -19.87 14.26
CA ALA A 512 -9.08 -19.17 14.71
C ALA A 512 -9.33 -18.28 15.94
N LEU A 513 -10.54 -17.75 16.08
CA LEU A 513 -10.95 -16.89 17.20
C LEU A 513 -11.48 -17.68 18.41
N SER A 514 -12.11 -18.83 18.20
CA SER A 514 -12.67 -19.65 19.29
C SER A 514 -11.64 -20.49 20.06
N GLY A 515 -10.46 -20.72 19.50
CA GLY A 515 -9.42 -21.56 20.10
C GLY A 515 -8.54 -20.88 21.17
N LYS A 516 -8.62 -19.57 21.34
CA LYS A 516 -7.75 -18.80 22.26
C LYS A 516 -8.46 -18.17 23.47
N LEU A 517 -9.75 -18.40 23.66
CA LEU A 517 -10.47 -17.84 24.79
C LEU A 517 -10.88 -18.95 25.74
N SER A 518 -9.95 -19.36 26.61
CA SER A 518 -10.32 -20.02 27.87
C SER A 518 -11.23 -19.07 28.67
N PRO A 519 -12.33 -19.56 29.25
CA PRO A 519 -13.16 -18.72 30.09
C PRO A 519 -12.33 -18.19 31.25
N LEU A 520 -12.28 -16.87 31.39
CA LEU A 520 -11.77 -16.23 32.58
C LEU A 520 -12.59 -16.70 33.78
N GLY A 521 -11.99 -17.52 34.63
CA GLY A 521 -12.45 -17.79 35.97
C GLY A 521 -13.42 -18.96 36.14
N SER A 522 -12.90 -20.19 36.14
CA SER A 522 -13.43 -21.26 36.97
C SER A 522 -12.28 -22.00 37.65
N GLU A 523 -11.53 -21.30 38.50
CA GLU A 523 -10.88 -21.94 39.62
C GLU A 523 -11.91 -22.00 40.76
N GLY A 524 -12.75 -23.00 40.72
CA GLY A 524 -13.42 -23.51 41.91
C GLY A 524 -12.42 -24.36 42.71
N PRO A 525 -12.47 -24.33 44.07
CA PRO A 525 -11.48 -25.02 44.88
C PRO A 525 -11.51 -26.53 44.63
N ALA A 526 -10.32 -27.07 44.38
CA ALA A 526 -10.10 -28.51 44.29
C ALA A 526 -10.60 -29.23 45.57
N VAL A 527 -11.69 -29.97 45.44
CA VAL A 527 -12.09 -30.93 46.47
C VAL A 527 -11.12 -32.11 46.42
N ALA A 528 -10.31 -32.19 47.47
CA ALA A 528 -9.45 -33.33 47.70
C ALA A 528 -10.27 -34.63 47.85
N ALA A 529 -10.18 -35.53 46.88
CA ALA A 529 -10.69 -36.87 47.00
C ALA A 529 -9.69 -37.70 47.83
N SER A 530 -10.05 -37.97 49.06
CA SER A 530 -9.38 -38.94 49.91
C SER A 530 -9.47 -40.33 49.28
N LYS A 531 -8.31 -40.96 49.10
CA LYS A 531 -8.18 -42.39 48.83
C LYS A 531 -8.50 -43.14 50.10
N GLU A 532 -9.51 -44.01 50.08
CA GLU A 532 -9.57 -45.20 50.90
C GLU A 532 -9.57 -46.41 50.00
N SER A 533 -8.58 -47.26 50.20
CA SER A 533 -8.56 -48.65 49.77
C SER A 533 -9.11 -49.54 50.89
N PRO A 534 -9.61 -50.75 50.63
CA PRO A 534 -8.79 -51.95 50.60
C PRO A 534 -8.70 -52.66 49.25
#